data_45af2c7e50abd048cc9a56cf0729a89b
#
_entry.id   45af2c7e50abd048cc9a56cf0729a89b
#
_cell.length_a   1.000
_cell.length_b   1.000
_cell.length_c   1.000
_cell.angle_alpha   90.00
_cell.angle_beta   90.00
_cell.angle_gamma   90.00
#
_symmetry.space_group_name_H-M   'P 1'
#
loop_
_entity.id
_entity.type
_entity.pdbx_description
1 polymer ?
#
loop_
_entity_poly.entity_id
_entity_poly.type
_entity_poly.pdbx_seq_one_letter_code
_entity_poly.pdbx_strand_id
1 'polypeptide(L)'
;MTAIDLNSDLGESYGAWTMGDDAAMLAIVSSANIACGFHAGDPAGLYRSVKAAATGGVVVGAHVSYPDRVGFGRRDLDATYDELKADVIYQIGALKGIAAAAGTSVRYVKPHGALYNRIATDAKQGQAVIDAIKAIDPSLVLMGLANAPILELAEKAGLTTVAEAFADRAYTPQGHLVSRREAGAVLHDAAAIADRMVQLARNGTLEAIDGSTIRIEAQSICVHGDSPGAVAIAKEIRRRFEADGISIRSFLADA
;
A
#
# COMPACT_ATOMS: atom_id res chain seq x y z
N MET A 1 -8.86 14.35 18.01
CA MET A 1 -7.60 13.56 18.00
C MET A 1 -7.25 13.31 16.54
N THR A 2 -6.01 13.47 16.18
CA THR A 2 -5.53 13.12 14.83
C THR A 2 -5.54 11.61 14.69
N ALA A 3 -6.16 11.09 13.64
CA ALA A 3 -6.14 9.66 13.30
C ALA A 3 -5.52 9.48 11.92
N ILE A 4 -4.74 8.41 11.75
CA ILE A 4 -4.15 8.06 10.47
C ILE A 4 -4.12 6.54 10.32
N ASP A 5 -4.27 6.06 9.08
CA ASP A 5 -4.13 4.64 8.78
C ASP A 5 -2.65 4.25 8.66
N LEU A 6 -2.32 3.08 9.18
CA LEU A 6 -1.02 2.45 8.99
C LEU A 6 -1.24 1.15 8.22
N ASN A 7 -0.62 1.05 7.04
CA ASN A 7 -0.76 -0.11 6.17
C ASN A 7 0.57 -0.80 5.91
N SER A 8 0.52 -2.06 5.49
CA SER A 8 1.69 -2.82 5.06
C SER A 8 1.35 -3.80 3.95
N ASP A 9 2.35 -4.08 3.09
CA ASP A 9 2.29 -5.07 2.03
C ASP A 9 2.55 -6.46 2.65
N LEU A 10 1.61 -7.38 2.51
CA LEU A 10 1.56 -8.67 3.19
C LEU A 10 1.10 -9.79 2.25
N GLY A 11 1.25 -11.05 2.70
CA GLY A 11 0.91 -12.21 1.88
C GLY A 11 1.89 -12.44 0.73
N GLU A 12 3.11 -11.91 0.84
CA GLU A 12 4.10 -11.92 -0.25
C GLU A 12 5.03 -13.14 -0.24
N SER A 13 4.90 -14.04 0.72
CA SER A 13 5.58 -15.35 0.70
C SER A 13 5.06 -16.21 -0.45
N TYR A 14 5.89 -17.12 -0.99
CA TYR A 14 5.49 -18.02 -2.06
C TYR A 14 6.14 -19.41 -1.89
N GLY A 15 5.33 -20.42 -1.61
CA GLY A 15 5.79 -21.79 -1.41
C GLY A 15 6.83 -21.88 -0.28
N ALA A 16 8.06 -22.24 -0.64
CA ALA A 16 9.17 -22.33 0.32
C ALA A 16 9.85 -20.98 0.62
N TRP A 17 9.58 -19.95 -0.15
CA TRP A 17 10.17 -18.61 0.06
C TRP A 17 9.32 -17.80 1.03
N THR A 18 9.92 -17.46 2.16
CA THR A 18 9.30 -16.58 3.17
C THR A 18 9.70 -15.13 2.90
N MET A 19 8.70 -14.25 2.88
CA MET A 19 8.87 -12.82 2.74
C MET A 19 8.17 -12.12 3.92
N GLY A 20 8.92 -11.33 4.69
CA GLY A 20 8.39 -10.58 5.82
C GLY A 20 7.89 -11.44 6.99
N ASP A 21 7.18 -10.79 7.91
CA ASP A 21 6.50 -11.40 9.06
C ASP A 21 5.06 -10.86 9.13
N ASP A 22 4.17 -11.48 8.37
CA ASP A 22 2.76 -11.07 8.28
C ASP A 22 2.09 -11.04 9.65
N ALA A 23 2.37 -12.04 10.51
CA ALA A 23 1.70 -12.14 11.80
C ALA A 23 2.11 -10.99 12.73
N ALA A 24 3.39 -10.65 12.76
CA ALA A 24 3.88 -9.53 13.56
C ALA A 24 3.38 -8.17 13.01
N MET A 25 3.30 -8.01 11.69
CA MET A 25 2.80 -6.77 11.06
C MET A 25 1.30 -6.59 11.28
N LEU A 26 0.50 -7.65 11.15
CA LEU A 26 -0.96 -7.60 11.39
C LEU A 26 -1.33 -7.22 12.82
N ALA A 27 -0.47 -7.44 13.80
CA ALA A 27 -0.66 -6.97 15.17
C ALA A 27 -0.43 -5.45 15.34
N ILE A 28 0.08 -4.76 14.29
CA ILE A 28 0.49 -3.36 14.37
C ILE A 28 -0.35 -2.47 13.46
N VAL A 29 -0.62 -2.92 12.23
CA VAL A 29 -1.26 -2.12 11.18
C VAL A 29 -2.79 -2.11 11.30
N SER A 30 -3.43 -1.12 10.69
CA SER A 30 -4.90 -1.02 10.56
C SER A 30 -5.43 -1.48 9.22
N SER A 31 -4.56 -1.54 8.18
CA SER A 31 -4.90 -2.01 6.84
C SER A 31 -3.79 -2.89 6.28
N ALA A 32 -4.15 -3.92 5.51
CA ALA A 32 -3.23 -4.91 4.92
C ALA A 32 -3.41 -4.98 3.40
N ASN A 33 -2.35 -4.69 2.65
CA ASN A 33 -2.32 -4.84 1.20
C ASN A 33 -1.91 -6.27 0.90
N ILE A 34 -2.87 -7.13 0.59
CA ILE A 34 -2.61 -8.57 0.41
C ILE A 34 -2.28 -8.86 -1.04
N ALA A 35 -1.13 -9.48 -1.29
CA ALA A 35 -0.71 -9.94 -2.61
C ALA A 35 -1.80 -10.77 -3.29
N CYS A 36 -1.81 -10.78 -4.63
CA CYS A 36 -2.85 -11.42 -5.42
C CYS A 36 -2.32 -12.51 -6.36
N GLY A 37 -1.12 -13.03 -6.09
CA GLY A 37 -0.52 -14.16 -6.82
C GLY A 37 0.29 -13.80 -8.05
N PHE A 38 0.27 -12.55 -8.53
CA PHE A 38 0.97 -12.15 -9.76
C PHE A 38 2.43 -11.76 -9.51
N HIS A 39 2.72 -10.96 -8.50
CA HIS A 39 4.10 -10.66 -8.10
C HIS A 39 4.58 -11.58 -6.97
N ALA A 40 3.70 -11.99 -6.09
CA ALA A 40 3.95 -12.81 -4.91
C ALA A 40 2.67 -13.44 -4.40
N GLY A 41 2.77 -14.28 -3.37
CA GLY A 41 1.64 -14.93 -2.73
C GLY A 41 1.19 -16.22 -3.43
N ASP A 42 1.18 -17.32 -2.69
CA ASP A 42 0.52 -18.56 -3.13
C ASP A 42 -0.89 -18.66 -2.48
N PRO A 43 -1.83 -19.44 -3.06
CA PRO A 43 -3.21 -19.49 -2.57
C PRO A 43 -3.35 -19.84 -1.08
N ALA A 44 -2.51 -20.76 -0.57
CA ALA A 44 -2.57 -21.16 0.83
C ALA A 44 -2.01 -20.07 1.75
N GLY A 45 -0.93 -19.40 1.33
CA GLY A 45 -0.36 -18.23 2.02
C GLY A 45 -1.36 -17.09 2.09
N LEU A 46 -1.95 -16.72 0.96
CA LEU A 46 -2.96 -15.65 0.87
C LEU A 46 -4.15 -15.91 1.79
N TYR A 47 -4.68 -17.15 1.80
CA TYR A 47 -5.78 -17.50 2.69
C TYR A 47 -5.39 -17.35 4.18
N ARG A 48 -4.17 -17.77 4.57
CA ARG A 48 -3.69 -17.59 5.96
C ARG A 48 -3.56 -16.12 6.34
N SER A 49 -2.97 -15.28 5.48
CA SER A 49 -2.78 -13.84 5.76
C SER A 49 -4.13 -13.12 5.82
N VAL A 50 -5.06 -13.40 4.91
CA VAL A 50 -6.42 -12.82 4.93
C VAL A 50 -7.19 -13.27 6.19
N LYS A 51 -7.09 -14.56 6.56
CA LYS A 51 -7.75 -15.07 7.77
C LYS A 51 -7.20 -14.43 9.04
N ALA A 52 -5.89 -14.22 9.12
CA ALA A 52 -5.24 -13.53 10.23
C ALA A 52 -5.68 -12.05 10.29
N ALA A 53 -5.72 -11.35 9.15
CA ALA A 53 -6.22 -9.99 9.06
C ALA A 53 -7.67 -9.89 9.55
N ALA A 54 -8.56 -10.78 9.10
CA ALA A 54 -9.95 -10.85 9.54
C ALA A 54 -10.08 -11.04 11.06
N THR A 55 -9.28 -11.93 11.64
CA THR A 55 -9.27 -12.20 13.08
C THR A 55 -8.77 -10.99 13.88
N GLY A 56 -7.79 -10.25 13.35
CA GLY A 56 -7.22 -9.05 13.98
C GLY A 56 -8.03 -7.77 13.73
N GLY A 57 -9.13 -7.82 12.97
CA GLY A 57 -9.91 -6.63 12.61
C GLY A 57 -9.17 -5.67 11.66
N VAL A 58 -8.15 -6.19 10.95
CA VAL A 58 -7.37 -5.41 9.97
C VAL A 58 -8.11 -5.39 8.64
N VAL A 59 -8.25 -4.21 8.05
CA VAL A 59 -8.93 -4.04 6.76
C VAL A 59 -8.09 -4.61 5.62
N VAL A 60 -8.71 -5.41 4.74
CA VAL A 60 -8.03 -6.08 3.63
C VAL A 60 -8.17 -5.29 2.34
N GLY A 61 -7.05 -5.03 1.67
CA GLY A 61 -6.95 -4.47 0.33
C GLY A 61 -6.29 -5.42 -0.66
N ALA A 62 -6.62 -5.31 -1.93
CA ALA A 62 -6.02 -6.09 -3.01
C ALA A 62 -4.74 -5.39 -3.50
N HIS A 63 -3.61 -6.09 -3.37
CA HIS A 63 -2.29 -5.62 -3.79
C HIS A 63 -1.96 -6.14 -5.19
N VAL A 64 -2.63 -5.54 -6.18
CA VAL A 64 -2.55 -5.96 -7.58
C VAL A 64 -1.25 -5.52 -8.24
N SER A 65 -0.72 -6.32 -9.15
CA SER A 65 0.58 -6.08 -9.77
C SER A 65 0.62 -6.52 -11.23
N TYR A 66 1.66 -6.14 -11.94
CA TYR A 66 2.04 -6.82 -13.17
C TYR A 66 2.34 -8.30 -12.91
N PRO A 67 2.16 -9.19 -13.92
CA PRO A 67 2.47 -10.62 -13.82
C PRO A 67 4.01 -10.85 -13.87
N ASP A 68 4.71 -10.39 -12.85
CA ASP A 68 6.18 -10.39 -12.77
C ASP A 68 6.67 -11.02 -11.47
N ARG A 69 6.44 -12.32 -11.27
CA ARG A 69 6.88 -13.02 -10.06
C ARG A 69 8.40 -13.02 -9.90
N VAL A 70 9.13 -13.18 -10.98
CA VAL A 70 10.63 -13.21 -10.95
C VAL A 70 11.21 -11.86 -10.55
N GLY A 71 10.62 -10.76 -11.00
CA GLY A 71 11.01 -9.40 -10.64
C GLY A 71 10.27 -8.83 -9.43
N PHE A 72 9.46 -9.66 -8.74
CA PHE A 72 8.65 -9.23 -7.60
C PHE A 72 7.75 -8.03 -7.95
N GLY A 73 7.20 -8.00 -9.17
CA GLY A 73 6.37 -6.89 -9.65
C GLY A 73 7.11 -5.53 -9.75
N ARG A 74 8.44 -5.52 -9.67
CA ARG A 74 9.25 -4.28 -9.66
C ARG A 74 9.88 -3.95 -11.00
N ARG A 75 9.65 -4.76 -12.03
CA ARG A 75 10.03 -4.46 -13.42
C ARG A 75 8.86 -3.78 -14.12
N ASP A 76 9.16 -2.68 -14.80
CA ASP A 76 8.16 -1.95 -15.59
C ASP A 76 7.75 -2.78 -16.81
N LEU A 77 6.43 -2.90 -17.04
CA LEU A 77 5.87 -3.62 -18.17
C LEU A 77 5.02 -2.66 -19.02
N ASP A 78 5.21 -2.74 -20.33
CA ASP A 78 4.39 -2.02 -21.30
C ASP A 78 3.14 -2.85 -21.64
N ALA A 79 2.28 -3.06 -20.61
CA ALA A 79 1.02 -3.76 -20.78
C ALA A 79 0.02 -2.92 -21.57
N THR A 80 -0.72 -3.58 -22.46
CA THR A 80 -1.85 -2.94 -23.13
C THR A 80 -2.98 -2.64 -22.14
N TYR A 81 -3.88 -1.73 -22.49
CA TYR A 81 -5.04 -1.40 -21.67
C TYR A 81 -5.89 -2.64 -21.34
N ASP A 82 -6.18 -3.47 -22.34
CA ASP A 82 -7.06 -4.64 -22.16
C ASP A 82 -6.38 -5.74 -21.33
N GLU A 83 -5.08 -5.99 -21.55
CA GLU A 83 -4.31 -6.94 -20.73
C GLU A 83 -4.28 -6.51 -19.28
N LEU A 84 -3.88 -5.27 -19.01
CA LEU A 84 -3.77 -4.76 -17.64
C LEU A 84 -5.13 -4.75 -16.93
N LYS A 85 -6.19 -4.32 -17.62
CA LYS A 85 -7.55 -4.35 -17.07
C LYS A 85 -7.97 -5.77 -16.69
N ALA A 86 -7.74 -6.75 -17.57
CA ALA A 86 -8.07 -8.16 -17.31
C ALA A 86 -7.24 -8.72 -16.13
N ASP A 87 -5.95 -8.42 -16.10
CA ASP A 87 -5.04 -8.84 -15.02
C ASP A 87 -5.49 -8.31 -13.65
N VAL A 88 -5.88 -7.04 -13.58
CA VAL A 88 -6.37 -6.42 -12.34
C VAL A 88 -7.72 -7.01 -11.91
N ILE A 89 -8.66 -7.22 -12.84
CA ILE A 89 -9.94 -7.89 -12.57
C ILE A 89 -9.69 -9.29 -11.99
N TYR A 90 -8.82 -10.08 -12.62
CA TYR A 90 -8.49 -11.43 -12.16
C TYR A 90 -7.96 -11.41 -10.72
N GLN A 91 -7.00 -10.56 -10.42
CA GLN A 91 -6.35 -10.44 -9.12
C GLN A 91 -7.34 -10.04 -8.02
N ILE A 92 -8.14 -8.99 -8.27
CA ILE A 92 -9.17 -8.55 -7.31
C ILE A 92 -10.21 -9.66 -7.11
N GLY A 93 -10.67 -10.30 -8.18
CA GLY A 93 -11.64 -11.39 -8.12
C GLY A 93 -11.16 -12.59 -7.32
N ALA A 94 -9.90 -13.01 -7.53
CA ALA A 94 -9.29 -14.09 -6.79
C ALA A 94 -9.21 -13.77 -5.28
N LEU A 95 -8.75 -12.58 -4.93
CA LEU A 95 -8.64 -12.18 -3.52
C LEU A 95 -10.02 -12.00 -2.86
N LYS A 96 -11.02 -11.46 -3.59
CA LYS A 96 -12.42 -11.38 -3.08
C LYS A 96 -12.97 -12.77 -2.74
N GLY A 97 -12.71 -13.78 -3.56
CA GLY A 97 -13.08 -15.17 -3.28
C GLY A 97 -12.43 -15.72 -2.01
N ILE A 98 -11.11 -15.47 -1.85
CA ILE A 98 -10.35 -15.87 -0.65
C ILE A 98 -10.89 -15.13 0.59
N ALA A 99 -11.14 -13.82 0.49
CA ALA A 99 -11.65 -13.01 1.58
C ALA A 99 -13.03 -13.48 2.05
N ALA A 100 -13.94 -13.75 1.13
CA ALA A 100 -15.26 -14.29 1.45
C ALA A 100 -15.16 -15.64 2.19
N ALA A 101 -14.31 -16.55 1.73
CA ALA A 101 -14.07 -17.83 2.40
C ALA A 101 -13.42 -17.66 3.80
N ALA A 102 -12.65 -16.59 4.01
CA ALA A 102 -12.05 -16.26 5.31
C ALA A 102 -12.99 -15.49 6.25
N GLY A 103 -14.20 -15.13 5.80
CA GLY A 103 -15.20 -14.39 6.60
C GLY A 103 -14.98 -12.89 6.66
N THR A 104 -14.35 -12.31 5.63
CA THR A 104 -14.11 -10.87 5.48
C THR A 104 -14.35 -10.42 4.03
N SER A 105 -14.03 -9.17 3.71
CA SER A 105 -14.15 -8.65 2.35
C SER A 105 -12.94 -7.79 1.98
N VAL A 106 -12.64 -7.73 0.68
CA VAL A 106 -11.72 -6.74 0.12
C VAL A 106 -12.42 -5.39 0.10
N ARG A 107 -11.78 -4.36 0.63
CA ARG A 107 -12.37 -3.02 0.79
C ARG A 107 -11.68 -1.94 -0.05
N TYR A 108 -10.45 -2.17 -0.49
CA TYR A 108 -9.69 -1.23 -1.31
C TYR A 108 -8.71 -1.96 -2.23
N VAL A 109 -8.15 -1.22 -3.16
CA VAL A 109 -7.10 -1.69 -4.09
C VAL A 109 -5.90 -0.76 -3.96
N LYS A 110 -4.74 -1.34 -3.73
CA LYS A 110 -3.44 -0.67 -3.78
C LYS A 110 -2.56 -1.39 -4.78
N PRO A 111 -2.23 -0.82 -5.94
CA PRO A 111 -1.26 -1.43 -6.84
C PRO A 111 0.11 -1.62 -6.20
N HIS A 112 0.86 -2.63 -6.65
CA HIS A 112 2.18 -2.96 -6.15
C HIS A 112 3.28 -2.48 -7.09
N GLY A 113 4.42 -2.12 -6.52
CA GLY A 113 5.72 -2.05 -7.19
C GLY A 113 5.75 -1.13 -8.43
N ALA A 114 6.14 -1.70 -9.57
CA ALA A 114 6.25 -0.93 -10.82
C ALA A 114 4.90 -0.41 -11.30
N LEU A 115 3.82 -1.19 -11.15
CA LEU A 115 2.48 -0.74 -11.51
C LEU A 115 2.05 0.48 -10.70
N TYR A 116 2.30 0.49 -9.38
CA TYR A 116 2.00 1.62 -8.52
C TYR A 116 2.69 2.91 -8.98
N ASN A 117 4.00 2.81 -9.26
CA ASN A 117 4.77 3.95 -9.73
C ASN A 117 4.36 4.40 -11.14
N ARG A 118 4.07 3.46 -12.02
CA ARG A 118 3.69 3.73 -13.41
C ARG A 118 2.38 4.51 -13.48
N ILE A 119 1.32 4.02 -12.83
CA ILE A 119 0.01 4.67 -12.89
C ILE A 119 -0.03 6.03 -12.18
N ALA A 120 0.93 6.34 -11.33
CA ALA A 120 1.03 7.65 -10.70
C ALA A 120 1.10 8.78 -11.75
N THR A 121 1.67 8.50 -12.94
CA THR A 121 1.86 9.48 -14.03
C THR A 121 1.35 9.03 -15.39
N ASP A 122 1.19 7.71 -15.62
CA ASP A 122 0.69 7.15 -16.87
C ASP A 122 -0.85 7.03 -16.85
N ALA A 123 -1.53 8.00 -17.41
CA ALA A 123 -3.00 8.04 -17.43
C ALA A 123 -3.63 6.84 -18.17
N LYS A 124 -2.97 6.26 -19.19
CA LYS A 124 -3.51 5.11 -19.95
C LYS A 124 -3.56 3.86 -19.09
N GLN A 125 -2.46 3.52 -18.42
CA GLN A 125 -2.43 2.38 -17.51
C GLN A 125 -3.23 2.66 -16.23
N GLY A 126 -3.23 3.91 -15.75
CA GLY A 126 -4.11 4.33 -14.65
C GLY A 126 -5.59 4.12 -14.96
N GLN A 127 -6.04 4.47 -16.17
CA GLN A 127 -7.42 4.26 -16.61
C GLN A 127 -7.78 2.76 -16.65
N ALA A 128 -6.86 1.89 -17.10
CA ALA A 128 -7.09 0.44 -17.09
C ALA A 128 -7.35 -0.11 -15.68
N VAL A 129 -6.56 0.34 -14.70
CA VAL A 129 -6.74 -0.03 -13.27
C VAL A 129 -8.08 0.50 -12.74
N ILE A 130 -8.41 1.77 -13.00
CA ILE A 130 -9.68 2.39 -12.59
C ILE A 130 -10.88 1.61 -13.15
N ASP A 131 -10.86 1.32 -14.45
CA ASP A 131 -11.97 0.62 -15.11
C ASP A 131 -12.08 -0.85 -14.69
N ALA A 132 -10.97 -1.48 -14.30
CA ALA A 132 -10.98 -2.81 -13.69
C ALA A 132 -11.67 -2.80 -12.31
N ILE A 133 -11.32 -1.83 -11.46
CA ILE A 133 -11.94 -1.67 -10.13
C ILE A 133 -13.44 -1.43 -10.29
N LYS A 134 -13.85 -0.49 -11.15
CA LYS A 134 -15.27 -0.19 -11.40
C LYS A 134 -16.04 -1.37 -11.95
N ALA A 135 -15.43 -2.17 -12.81
CA ALA A 135 -16.09 -3.35 -13.41
C ALA A 135 -16.36 -4.45 -12.37
N ILE A 136 -15.47 -4.58 -11.38
CA ILE A 136 -15.59 -5.62 -10.34
C ILE A 136 -16.44 -5.13 -9.16
N ASP A 137 -16.17 -3.93 -8.67
CA ASP A 137 -16.86 -3.36 -7.52
C ASP A 137 -16.53 -1.86 -7.38
N PRO A 138 -17.43 -0.96 -7.79
CA PRO A 138 -17.20 0.47 -7.73
C PRO A 138 -17.17 1.05 -6.30
N SER A 139 -17.47 0.25 -5.28
CA SER A 139 -17.35 0.65 -3.87
C SER A 139 -15.93 0.50 -3.30
N LEU A 140 -15.03 -0.17 -4.04
CA LEU A 140 -13.63 -0.30 -3.64
C LEU A 140 -12.91 1.04 -3.73
N VAL A 141 -12.16 1.36 -2.70
CA VAL A 141 -11.32 2.57 -2.67
C VAL A 141 -10.02 2.33 -3.44
N LEU A 142 -9.57 3.27 -4.26
CA LEU A 142 -8.23 3.24 -4.84
C LEU A 142 -7.25 3.96 -3.91
N MET A 143 -6.25 3.24 -3.41
CA MET A 143 -5.12 3.81 -2.66
C MET A 143 -3.95 4.07 -3.61
N GLY A 144 -3.44 5.29 -3.61
CA GLY A 144 -2.34 5.70 -4.46
C GLY A 144 -1.44 6.75 -3.79
N LEU A 145 -0.31 7.04 -4.44
CA LEU A 145 0.68 7.99 -3.92
C LEU A 145 0.04 9.37 -3.73
N ALA A 146 0.25 9.95 -2.57
CA ALA A 146 -0.20 11.32 -2.28
C ALA A 146 0.32 12.31 -3.34
N ASN A 147 -0.53 13.24 -3.71
CA ASN A 147 -0.27 14.25 -4.76
C ASN A 147 -0.11 13.68 -6.19
N ALA A 148 -0.30 12.38 -6.41
CA ALA A 148 -0.18 11.81 -7.75
C ALA A 148 -1.45 12.02 -8.58
N PRO A 149 -1.34 12.34 -9.88
CA PRO A 149 -2.47 12.57 -10.80
C PRO A 149 -3.48 11.43 -10.87
N ILE A 150 -3.09 10.20 -10.55
CA ILE A 150 -3.99 9.04 -10.57
C ILE A 150 -5.17 9.19 -9.61
N LEU A 151 -4.99 9.84 -8.46
CA LEU A 151 -6.06 10.05 -7.50
C LEU A 151 -7.16 10.93 -8.08
N GLU A 152 -6.77 12.07 -8.68
CA GLU A 152 -7.72 12.96 -9.35
C GLU A 152 -8.42 12.27 -10.53
N LEU A 153 -7.68 11.46 -11.31
CA LEU A 153 -8.24 10.69 -12.43
C LEU A 153 -9.31 9.70 -11.93
N ALA A 154 -9.04 9.00 -10.83
CA ALA A 154 -9.95 8.04 -10.22
C ALA A 154 -11.21 8.72 -9.66
N GLU A 155 -11.07 9.85 -8.99
CA GLU A 155 -12.18 10.65 -8.48
C GLU A 155 -13.10 11.16 -9.59
N LYS A 156 -12.52 11.68 -10.69
CA LYS A 156 -13.27 12.07 -11.89
C LYS A 156 -14.02 10.89 -12.53
N ALA A 157 -13.48 9.68 -12.38
CA ALA A 157 -14.14 8.45 -12.82
C ALA A 157 -15.20 7.93 -11.83
N GLY A 158 -15.37 8.56 -10.66
CA GLY A 158 -16.38 8.23 -9.64
C GLY A 158 -15.91 7.20 -8.61
N LEU A 159 -14.62 6.93 -8.48
CA LEU A 159 -14.07 6.12 -7.38
C LEU A 159 -13.75 7.01 -6.17
N THR A 160 -13.89 6.44 -4.99
CA THR A 160 -13.30 6.99 -3.77
C THR A 160 -11.79 6.71 -3.78
N THR A 161 -10.98 7.68 -3.34
CA THR A 161 -9.53 7.55 -3.29
C THR A 161 -8.98 7.74 -1.89
N VAL A 162 -7.78 7.22 -1.64
CA VAL A 162 -6.99 7.44 -0.43
C VAL A 162 -5.55 7.76 -0.83
N ALA A 163 -5.05 8.87 -0.32
CA ALA A 163 -3.68 9.30 -0.51
C ALA A 163 -2.74 8.61 0.50
N GLU A 164 -1.68 8.00 -0.02
CA GLU A 164 -0.69 7.25 0.74
C GLU A 164 0.66 7.94 0.77
N ALA A 165 1.32 7.89 1.93
CA ALA A 165 2.74 8.21 2.07
C ALA A 165 3.52 6.98 2.56
N PHE A 166 4.84 6.97 2.33
CA PHE A 166 5.72 5.88 2.72
C PHE A 166 6.64 6.31 3.87
N ALA A 167 6.67 5.51 4.93
CA ALA A 167 7.47 5.78 6.10
C ALA A 167 8.97 5.64 5.83
N ASP A 168 9.35 4.56 5.15
CA ASP A 168 10.72 4.11 4.91
C ASP A 168 11.33 4.58 3.57
N ARG A 169 10.68 5.56 2.89
CA ARG A 169 11.12 6.06 1.58
C ARG A 169 11.47 7.54 1.64
N ALA A 170 12.55 7.90 0.96
CA ALA A 170 12.89 9.29 0.69
C ALA A 170 12.02 9.86 -0.45
N TYR A 171 11.79 11.15 -0.38
CA TYR A 171 11.02 11.92 -1.38
C TYR A 171 11.91 12.95 -2.07
N THR A 172 11.62 13.24 -3.33
CA THR A 172 12.20 14.38 -4.04
C THR A 172 11.54 15.68 -3.58
N PRO A 173 12.13 16.87 -3.85
CA PRO A 173 11.50 18.17 -3.57
C PRO A 173 10.13 18.36 -4.27
N GLN A 174 9.83 17.58 -5.32
CA GLN A 174 8.55 17.59 -6.02
C GLN A 174 7.50 16.65 -5.41
N GLY A 175 7.85 15.94 -4.30
CA GLY A 175 6.94 15.00 -3.63
C GLY A 175 6.87 13.60 -4.28
N HIS A 176 7.76 13.27 -5.20
CA HIS A 176 7.86 11.92 -5.76
C HIS A 176 8.81 11.04 -4.93
N LEU A 177 8.61 9.73 -4.99
CA LEU A 177 9.52 8.78 -4.37
C LEU A 177 10.87 8.78 -5.10
N VAL A 178 11.97 8.86 -4.34
CA VAL A 178 13.33 8.68 -4.89
C VAL A 178 13.48 7.24 -5.40
N SER A 179 14.11 7.06 -6.55
CA SER A 179 14.35 5.73 -7.12
C SER A 179 15.10 4.84 -6.13
N ARG A 180 14.65 3.60 -5.90
CA ARG A 180 15.34 2.64 -5.01
C ARG A 180 16.80 2.35 -5.42
N ARG A 181 17.20 2.74 -6.64
CA ARG A 181 18.58 2.60 -7.15
C ARG A 181 19.51 3.71 -6.64
N GLU A 182 18.96 4.77 -6.07
CA GLU A 182 19.71 5.91 -5.56
C GLU A 182 20.07 5.71 -4.09
N ALA A 183 21.24 6.17 -3.69
CA ALA A 183 21.66 6.14 -2.30
C ALA A 183 20.73 7.03 -1.44
N GLY A 184 20.36 6.52 -0.26
CA GLY A 184 19.44 7.23 0.64
C GLY A 184 17.96 7.15 0.28
N ALA A 185 17.58 6.44 -0.81
CA ALA A 185 16.19 6.27 -1.21
C ALA A 185 15.35 5.45 -0.22
N VAL A 186 15.98 4.55 0.55
CA VAL A 186 15.36 3.74 1.60
C VAL A 186 15.95 4.11 2.94
N LEU A 187 15.08 4.39 3.91
CA LEU A 187 15.45 4.77 5.27
C LEU A 187 15.43 3.54 6.17
N HIS A 188 16.32 3.47 7.16
CA HIS A 188 16.49 2.30 8.03
C HIS A 188 16.46 2.62 9.52
N ASP A 189 16.65 3.88 9.92
CA ASP A 189 16.61 4.29 11.33
C ASP A 189 15.16 4.40 11.80
N ALA A 190 14.75 3.44 12.64
CA ALA A 190 13.38 3.35 13.11
C ALA A 190 12.92 4.58 13.92
N ALA A 191 13.83 5.19 14.71
CA ALA A 191 13.51 6.37 15.51
C ALA A 191 13.30 7.59 14.63
N ALA A 192 14.23 7.84 13.70
CA ALA A 192 14.13 8.94 12.74
C ALA A 192 12.89 8.80 11.83
N ILE A 193 12.58 7.57 11.39
CA ILE A 193 11.37 7.28 10.61
C ILE A 193 10.12 7.60 11.42
N ALA A 194 10.05 7.17 12.69
CA ALA A 194 8.89 7.41 13.53
C ALA A 194 8.67 8.91 13.81
N ASP A 195 9.75 9.68 14.09
CA ASP A 195 9.66 11.13 14.26
C ASP A 195 9.15 11.83 13.00
N ARG A 196 9.64 11.39 11.84
CA ARG A 196 9.20 11.86 10.53
C ARG A 196 7.72 11.58 10.29
N MET A 197 7.21 10.42 10.71
CA MET A 197 5.80 10.07 10.56
C MET A 197 4.90 10.84 11.53
N VAL A 198 5.36 11.16 12.72
CA VAL A 198 4.65 12.08 13.64
C VAL A 198 4.53 13.47 13.01
N GLN A 199 5.61 13.97 12.40
CA GLN A 199 5.59 15.25 11.69
C GLN A 199 4.58 15.23 10.53
N LEU A 200 4.58 14.16 9.72
CA LEU A 200 3.61 13.98 8.64
C LEU A 200 2.17 13.98 9.17
N ALA A 201 1.88 13.17 10.17
CA ALA A 201 0.52 13.03 10.70
C ALA A 201 -0.01 14.31 11.35
N ARG A 202 0.86 15.15 11.93
CA ARG A 202 0.47 16.41 12.58
C ARG A 202 0.41 17.60 11.63
N ASN A 203 1.39 17.71 10.75
CA ASN A 203 1.65 18.93 9.99
C ASN A 203 1.42 18.77 8.48
N GLY A 204 1.26 17.52 7.99
CA GLY A 204 1.18 17.24 6.55
C GLY A 204 2.48 17.56 5.82
N THR A 205 3.63 17.44 6.48
CA THR A 205 4.94 17.79 5.90
C THR A 205 5.98 16.71 6.11
N LEU A 206 6.89 16.56 5.15
CA LEU A 206 8.07 15.70 5.21
C LEU A 206 9.32 16.47 4.76
N GLU A 207 10.47 16.00 5.21
CA GLU A 207 11.77 16.42 4.67
C GLU A 207 12.08 15.60 3.41
N ALA A 208 12.41 16.28 2.32
CA ALA A 208 12.88 15.68 1.07
C ALA A 208 14.37 15.33 1.17
N ILE A 209 14.89 14.56 0.19
CA ILE A 209 16.27 14.06 0.18
C ILE A 209 17.32 15.17 0.14
N ASP A 210 16.95 16.36 -0.33
CA ASP A 210 17.82 17.55 -0.37
C ASP A 210 17.72 18.43 0.89
N GLY A 211 16.94 18.01 1.90
CA GLY A 211 16.69 18.76 3.14
C GLY A 211 15.55 19.79 3.04
N SER A 212 14.93 19.97 1.89
CA SER A 212 13.77 20.87 1.76
C SER A 212 12.52 20.25 2.40
N THR A 213 11.63 21.12 2.91
CA THR A 213 10.33 20.68 3.44
C THR A 213 9.30 20.64 2.33
N ILE A 214 8.62 19.51 2.19
CA ILE A 214 7.54 19.31 1.23
C ILE A 214 6.22 19.04 1.95
N ARG A 215 5.10 19.42 1.31
CA ARG A 215 3.75 19.15 1.79
C ARG A 215 3.25 17.83 1.19
N ILE A 216 2.84 16.91 2.05
CA ILE A 216 2.26 15.61 1.70
C ILE A 216 0.98 15.43 2.52
N GLU A 217 -0.16 15.50 1.86
CA GLU A 217 -1.45 15.22 2.49
C GLU A 217 -1.78 13.74 2.31
N ALA A 218 -1.55 12.94 3.34
CA ALA A 218 -1.80 11.51 3.32
C ALA A 218 -2.80 11.09 4.39
N GLN A 219 -3.69 10.15 4.05
CA GLN A 219 -4.64 9.51 4.96
C GLN A 219 -4.12 8.15 5.43
N SER A 220 -3.14 7.58 4.75
CA SER A 220 -2.53 6.29 5.08
C SER A 220 -1.00 6.37 4.97
N ILE A 221 -0.32 5.66 5.86
CA ILE A 221 1.14 5.53 5.86
C ILE A 221 1.50 4.07 5.64
N CYS A 222 2.32 3.80 4.62
CA CYS A 222 2.85 2.47 4.33
C CYS A 222 4.18 2.22 5.05
N VAL A 223 4.30 1.04 5.65
CA VAL A 223 5.56 0.45 6.09
C VAL A 223 5.75 -0.85 5.30
N HIS A 224 6.79 -0.93 4.47
CA HIS A 224 7.04 -2.13 3.68
C HIS A 224 7.36 -3.33 4.58
N GLY A 225 6.68 -4.47 4.37
CA GLY A 225 6.87 -5.69 5.13
C GLY A 225 8.12 -6.49 4.74
N ASP A 226 8.64 -6.29 3.52
CA ASP A 226 9.76 -7.03 2.92
C ASP A 226 11.15 -6.48 3.29
N SER A 227 11.20 -5.31 3.95
CA SER A 227 12.47 -4.68 4.34
C SER A 227 13.04 -5.25 5.64
N PRO A 228 14.37 -5.42 5.76
CA PRO A 228 14.99 -5.75 7.04
C PRO A 228 14.60 -4.74 8.12
N GLY A 229 14.12 -5.24 9.27
CA GLY A 229 13.69 -4.38 10.37
C GLY A 229 12.29 -3.76 10.24
N ALA A 230 11.50 -4.13 9.23
CA ALA A 230 10.16 -3.60 8.99
C ALA A 230 9.24 -3.63 10.23
N VAL A 231 9.21 -4.76 10.95
CA VAL A 231 8.43 -4.92 12.18
C VAL A 231 8.91 -3.97 13.28
N ALA A 232 10.22 -3.75 13.40
CA ALA A 232 10.77 -2.82 14.39
C ALA A 232 10.40 -1.36 14.06
N ILE A 233 10.47 -0.98 12.79
CA ILE A 233 10.04 0.33 12.29
C ILE A 233 8.53 0.53 12.58
N ALA A 234 7.69 -0.42 12.23
CA ALA A 234 6.25 -0.33 12.45
C ALA A 234 5.89 -0.23 13.94
N LYS A 235 6.56 -1.01 14.81
CA LYS A 235 6.40 -0.93 16.27
C LYS A 235 6.80 0.44 16.81
N GLU A 236 7.92 1.00 16.34
CA GLU A 236 8.39 2.31 16.79
C GLU A 236 7.45 3.43 16.33
N ILE A 237 6.92 3.38 15.09
CA ILE A 237 5.91 4.32 14.62
C ILE A 237 4.67 4.25 15.51
N ARG A 238 4.14 3.04 15.79
CA ARG A 238 2.97 2.87 16.68
C ARG A 238 3.23 3.46 18.06
N ARG A 239 4.36 3.11 18.67
CA ARG A 239 4.75 3.60 20.00
C ARG A 239 4.82 5.14 20.06
N ARG A 240 5.39 5.76 19.02
CA ARG A 240 5.49 7.22 18.93
C ARG A 240 4.12 7.85 18.71
N PHE A 241 3.28 7.28 17.86
CA PHE A 241 1.92 7.77 17.64
C PHE A 241 1.10 7.73 18.93
N GLU A 242 1.15 6.63 19.68
CA GLU A 242 0.49 6.50 20.98
C GLU A 242 1.00 7.56 21.98
N ALA A 243 2.30 7.77 22.08
CA ALA A 243 2.90 8.79 22.95
C ALA A 243 2.49 10.23 22.56
N ASP A 244 2.27 10.47 21.27
CA ASP A 244 1.88 11.77 20.70
C ASP A 244 0.37 11.96 20.57
N GLY A 245 -0.46 11.00 21.04
CA GLY A 245 -1.92 11.06 20.98
C GLY A 245 -2.49 10.94 19.57
N ILE A 246 -1.75 10.32 18.64
CA ILE A 246 -2.18 10.01 17.28
C ILE A 246 -2.77 8.59 17.28
N SER A 247 -4.03 8.45 16.84
CA SER A 247 -4.70 7.15 16.77
C SER A 247 -4.35 6.45 15.45
N ILE A 248 -3.96 5.16 15.51
CA ILE A 248 -3.87 4.31 14.31
C ILE A 248 -5.25 3.71 14.07
N ARG A 249 -5.87 4.08 12.95
CA ARG A 249 -7.21 3.63 12.57
C ARG A 249 -7.33 3.61 11.04
N SER A 250 -7.94 2.56 10.50
CA SER A 250 -8.18 2.48 9.06
C SER A 250 -8.98 3.70 8.57
N PHE A 251 -8.66 4.17 7.38
CA PHE A 251 -9.43 5.22 6.67
C PHE A 251 -10.86 4.79 6.34
N LEU A 252 -11.21 3.51 6.54
CA LEU A 252 -12.55 2.94 6.38
C LEU A 252 -13.28 2.69 7.70
N ALA A 253 -12.74 3.09 8.83
CA ALA A 253 -13.32 2.78 10.15
C ALA A 253 -14.68 3.46 10.42
N ASP A 254 -15.00 4.51 9.67
CA ASP A 254 -16.25 5.28 9.82
C ASP A 254 -17.21 5.07 8.61
N ALA A 255 -16.94 4.08 7.73
CA ALA A 255 -17.71 3.80 6.50
C ALA A 255 -18.63 2.57 6.65
#